data_969d11c5bbeeb99491e8ffc3b86450ce
#
_entry.id   969d11c5bbeeb99491e8ffc3b86450ce
#
_cell.length_a   1.000
_cell.length_b   1.000
_cell.length_c   1.000
_cell.angle_alpha   90.00
_cell.angle_beta   90.00
_cell.angle_gamma   90.00
#
_symmetry.space_group_name_H-M   'P 1'
#
loop_
_entity.id
_entity.type
_entity.pdbx_description
1 polymer ?
#
loop_
_entity_poly.entity_id
_entity_poly.type
_entity_poly.pdbx_seq_one_letter_code
_entity_poly.pdbx_strand_id
1 'polypeptide(L)'
;MRQSWGEQEMQFADPELSRVMNEKFGKLTLAKTRSIVNLPHVDFTPLNNLITGNNKVKSFEEIKHFTGLKRIFYLCDNCPNLGGTMTIPESVMEVGGRCFFNTQLIGIEFLAQNFKWGHGVIWRCTKLKWVKMHSIEVPQKNMPNNQYLFDFAIANNTWKLYVPDGSVEKYRADHNFANLGERIRPMSEFKE
;
A
#
# COMPACT_ATOMS: atom_id res chain seq x y z
N MET A 1 4.20 -22.87 -29.50
CA MET A 1 3.16 -21.83 -29.31
C MET A 1 3.64 -20.90 -28.20
N ARG A 2 3.78 -19.60 -28.46
CA ARG A 2 4.07 -18.64 -27.38
C ARG A 2 2.78 -18.41 -26.62
N GLN A 3 2.73 -18.75 -25.31
CA GLN A 3 1.63 -18.34 -24.45
C GLN A 3 1.44 -16.82 -24.57
N SER A 4 0.19 -16.36 -24.67
CA SER A 4 -0.09 -14.94 -24.62
C SER A 4 0.32 -14.40 -23.23
N TRP A 5 0.81 -13.17 -23.15
CA TRP A 5 1.23 -12.55 -21.90
C TRP A 5 0.15 -12.63 -20.78
N GLY A 6 -1.13 -12.65 -21.17
CA GLY A 6 -2.24 -12.75 -20.23
C GLY A 6 -2.44 -14.13 -19.60
N GLU A 7 -1.91 -15.18 -20.23
CA GLU A 7 -2.05 -16.59 -19.76
C GLU A 7 -0.88 -17.02 -18.88
N GLN A 8 0.15 -16.16 -18.73
CA GLN A 8 1.28 -16.45 -17.87
C GLN A 8 0.82 -16.56 -16.42
N GLU A 9 1.14 -17.68 -15.77
CA GLU A 9 0.84 -17.91 -14.36
C GLU A 9 1.66 -16.95 -13.49
N MET A 10 0.99 -16.33 -12.51
CA MET A 10 1.64 -15.52 -11.49
C MET A 10 2.51 -16.41 -10.58
N GLN A 11 3.74 -16.00 -10.41
CA GLN A 11 4.62 -16.60 -9.43
C GLN A 11 4.73 -15.67 -8.22
N PHE A 12 4.41 -16.17 -7.04
CA PHE A 12 4.62 -15.48 -5.79
C PHE A 12 5.95 -15.92 -5.20
N ALA A 13 6.82 -14.96 -4.90
CA ALA A 13 8.13 -15.25 -4.34
C ALA A 13 8.03 -15.82 -2.91
N ASP A 14 7.02 -15.38 -2.17
CA ASP A 14 6.75 -15.89 -0.83
C ASP A 14 5.91 -17.17 -0.87
N PRO A 15 6.41 -18.31 -0.30
CA PRO A 15 5.70 -19.58 -0.35
C PRO A 15 4.37 -19.59 0.41
N GLU A 16 4.28 -18.87 1.54
CA GLU A 16 3.04 -18.80 2.30
C GLU A 16 2.01 -17.94 1.58
N LEU A 17 2.44 -16.81 0.98
CA LEU A 17 1.57 -15.99 0.14
C LEU A 17 1.07 -16.82 -1.05
N SER A 18 1.94 -17.56 -1.72
CA SER A 18 1.57 -18.46 -2.82
C SER A 18 0.50 -19.46 -2.40
N ARG A 19 0.67 -20.08 -1.22
CA ARG A 19 -0.32 -21.03 -0.66
C ARG A 19 -1.68 -20.35 -0.45
N VAL A 20 -1.70 -19.22 0.24
CA VAL A 20 -2.94 -18.49 0.54
C VAL A 20 -3.64 -18.02 -0.74
N MET A 21 -2.89 -17.50 -1.70
CA MET A 21 -3.44 -17.06 -2.99
C MET A 21 -4.01 -18.21 -3.78
N ASN A 22 -3.33 -19.35 -3.83
CA ASN A 22 -3.80 -20.54 -4.52
C ASN A 22 -5.05 -21.14 -3.86
N GLU A 23 -5.13 -21.15 -2.54
CA GLU A 23 -6.33 -21.59 -1.82
C GLU A 23 -7.54 -20.69 -2.12
N LYS A 24 -7.33 -19.37 -2.19
CA LYS A 24 -8.41 -18.41 -2.41
C LYS A 24 -8.87 -18.33 -3.86
N PHE A 25 -7.95 -18.31 -4.80
CA PHE A 25 -8.20 -17.98 -6.20
C PHE A 25 -7.89 -19.12 -7.17
N GLY A 26 -7.28 -20.21 -6.70
CA GLY A 26 -6.66 -21.20 -7.56
C GLY A 26 -5.47 -20.60 -8.33
N LYS A 27 -5.14 -21.18 -9.47
CA LYS A 27 -4.09 -20.64 -10.32
C LYS A 27 -4.42 -19.24 -10.81
N LEU A 28 -3.59 -18.26 -10.46
CA LEU A 28 -3.70 -16.90 -10.93
C LEU A 28 -2.82 -16.68 -12.16
N THR A 29 -3.37 -16.00 -13.16
CA THR A 29 -2.62 -15.48 -14.30
C THR A 29 -2.56 -13.96 -14.22
N LEU A 30 -1.68 -13.32 -14.97
CA LEU A 30 -1.62 -11.86 -15.05
C LEU A 30 -2.96 -11.25 -15.47
N ALA A 31 -3.68 -11.90 -16.41
CA ALA A 31 -5.02 -11.44 -16.81
C ALA A 31 -6.02 -11.55 -15.65
N LYS A 32 -5.98 -12.65 -14.89
CA LYS A 32 -6.88 -12.86 -13.74
C LYS A 32 -6.59 -11.90 -12.59
N THR A 33 -5.32 -11.57 -12.30
CA THR A 33 -5.00 -10.56 -11.28
C THR A 33 -5.57 -9.19 -11.62
N ARG A 34 -5.56 -8.81 -12.90
CA ARG A 34 -6.15 -7.54 -13.38
C ARG A 34 -7.67 -7.51 -13.23
N SER A 35 -8.33 -8.65 -13.28
CA SER A 35 -9.79 -8.75 -13.10
C SER A 35 -10.23 -8.79 -11.64
N ILE A 36 -9.31 -8.91 -10.69
CA ILE A 36 -9.62 -8.81 -9.27
C ILE A 36 -9.86 -7.34 -8.93
N VAL A 37 -11.13 -7.01 -8.75
CA VAL A 37 -11.63 -5.67 -8.46
C VAL A 37 -12.48 -5.68 -7.20
N ASN A 38 -12.75 -4.52 -6.63
CA ASN A 38 -13.76 -4.41 -5.59
C ASN A 38 -15.14 -4.76 -6.14
N LEU A 39 -15.88 -5.54 -5.38
CA LEU A 39 -17.32 -5.70 -5.65
C LEU A 39 -18.03 -4.38 -5.25
N PRO A 40 -18.97 -3.86 -6.09
CA PRO A 40 -19.55 -2.53 -5.92
C PRO A 40 -20.27 -2.29 -4.59
N HIS A 41 -20.68 -3.32 -3.90
CA HIS A 41 -21.49 -3.25 -2.67
C HIS A 41 -20.84 -3.88 -1.44
N VAL A 42 -19.59 -4.28 -1.53
CA VAL A 42 -18.86 -4.87 -0.42
C VAL A 42 -17.63 -4.01 -0.17
N ASP A 43 -17.47 -3.50 1.03
CA ASP A 43 -16.33 -2.66 1.43
C ASP A 43 -14.99 -3.41 1.40
N PHE A 44 -15.01 -4.67 1.05
CA PHE A 44 -13.86 -5.56 1.06
C PHE A 44 -13.53 -6.07 -0.35
N THR A 45 -12.29 -5.89 -0.76
CA THR A 45 -11.78 -6.60 -1.92
C THR A 45 -11.55 -8.07 -1.57
N PRO A 46 -11.46 -8.96 -2.55
CA PRO A 46 -11.04 -10.33 -2.29
C PRO A 46 -9.70 -10.48 -1.59
N LEU A 47 -8.83 -9.43 -1.65
CA LEU A 47 -7.54 -9.39 -0.97
C LEU A 47 -7.63 -8.87 0.47
N ASN A 48 -8.66 -8.09 0.81
CA ASN A 48 -8.82 -7.56 2.15
C ASN A 48 -8.99 -8.71 3.15
N ASN A 49 -8.32 -8.61 4.26
CA ASN A 49 -8.28 -9.63 5.32
C ASN A 49 -7.73 -11.01 4.88
N LEU A 50 -7.23 -11.16 3.64
CA LEU A 50 -6.75 -12.45 3.15
C LEU A 50 -5.54 -12.97 3.94
N ILE A 51 -4.62 -12.06 4.27
CA ILE A 51 -3.41 -12.38 5.04
C ILE A 51 -3.37 -11.69 6.40
N THR A 52 -4.47 -11.07 6.83
CA THR A 52 -4.55 -10.41 8.14
C THR A 52 -4.14 -11.36 9.27
N GLY A 53 -3.22 -10.91 10.12
CA GLY A 53 -2.69 -11.71 11.22
C GLY A 53 -1.75 -12.85 10.79
N ASN A 54 -1.45 -12.99 9.51
CA ASN A 54 -0.56 -14.03 9.03
C ASN A 54 0.90 -13.69 9.41
N ASN A 55 1.47 -14.50 10.30
CA ASN A 55 2.84 -14.33 10.79
C ASN A 55 3.89 -15.10 9.99
N LYS A 56 3.52 -15.73 8.87
CA LYS A 56 4.44 -16.50 8.02
C LYS A 56 4.77 -15.78 6.72
N VAL A 57 3.86 -14.94 6.21
CA VAL A 57 4.09 -14.15 4.99
C VAL A 57 5.21 -13.16 5.24
N LYS A 58 6.21 -13.15 4.35
CA LYS A 58 7.41 -12.30 4.44
C LYS A 58 7.51 -11.25 3.35
N SER A 59 6.83 -11.43 2.21
CA SER A 59 6.81 -10.46 1.11
C SER A 59 5.50 -10.49 0.33
N PHE A 60 5.13 -9.36 -0.28
CA PHE A 60 3.99 -9.25 -1.19
C PHE A 60 4.29 -8.22 -2.30
N GLU A 61 5.43 -8.34 -2.96
CA GLU A 61 5.82 -7.43 -4.03
C GLU A 61 4.92 -7.55 -5.27
N GLU A 62 4.28 -8.70 -5.46
CA GLU A 62 3.40 -8.99 -6.59
C GLU A 62 2.09 -8.22 -6.58
N ILE A 63 1.76 -7.52 -5.47
CA ILE A 63 0.57 -6.64 -5.39
C ILE A 63 0.51 -5.63 -6.55
N LYS A 64 1.65 -5.20 -7.06
CA LYS A 64 1.75 -4.30 -8.21
C LYS A 64 1.05 -4.79 -9.49
N HIS A 65 0.83 -6.10 -9.60
CA HIS A 65 0.15 -6.71 -10.75
C HIS A 65 -1.38 -6.75 -10.62
N PHE A 66 -1.91 -6.41 -9.45
CA PHE A 66 -3.37 -6.37 -9.20
C PHE A 66 -3.97 -5.03 -9.64
N THR A 67 -3.79 -4.70 -10.92
CA THR A 67 -4.14 -3.40 -11.49
C THR A 67 -5.65 -3.14 -11.65
N GLY A 68 -6.48 -4.07 -11.23
CA GLY A 68 -7.94 -3.91 -11.11
C GLY A 68 -8.40 -3.37 -9.76
N LEU A 69 -7.55 -3.41 -8.74
CA LEU A 69 -7.92 -2.99 -7.39
C LEU A 69 -8.27 -1.50 -7.35
N LYS A 70 -9.38 -1.16 -6.69
CA LYS A 70 -9.84 0.22 -6.49
C LYS A 70 -9.72 0.68 -5.04
N ARG A 71 -9.87 -0.23 -4.10
CA ARG A 71 -9.85 0.04 -2.65
C ARG A 71 -9.10 -1.06 -1.93
N ILE A 72 -8.25 -0.70 -0.97
CA ILE A 72 -7.56 -1.65 -0.10
C ILE A 72 -7.76 -1.27 1.36
N PHE A 73 -8.19 -2.23 2.16
CA PHE A 73 -8.41 -2.12 3.60
C PHE A 73 -7.88 -3.37 4.30
N TYR A 74 -7.20 -3.23 5.41
CA TYR A 74 -6.67 -4.36 6.20
C TYR A 74 -5.85 -5.36 5.36
N LEU A 75 -5.25 -4.92 4.27
CA LEU A 75 -4.57 -5.79 3.29
C LEU A 75 -3.52 -6.68 3.95
N CYS A 76 -2.66 -6.08 4.76
CA CYS A 76 -1.58 -6.73 5.49
C CYS A 76 -1.63 -6.39 6.99
N ASP A 77 -2.83 -6.18 7.54
CA ASP A 77 -3.00 -5.83 8.95
C ASP A 77 -2.42 -6.92 9.84
N ASN A 78 -1.53 -6.51 10.72
CA ASN A 78 -0.88 -7.38 11.69
C ASN A 78 -0.15 -8.58 11.05
N CYS A 79 0.66 -8.30 10.03
CA CYS A 79 1.58 -9.25 9.40
C CYS A 79 3.02 -8.96 9.87
N PRO A 80 3.43 -9.39 11.08
CA PRO A 80 4.61 -8.89 11.76
C PRO A 80 5.94 -9.33 11.12
N ASN A 81 5.91 -10.24 10.16
CA ASN A 81 7.09 -10.69 9.42
C ASN A 81 7.12 -10.23 7.96
N LEU A 82 6.07 -9.52 7.52
CA LEU A 82 5.99 -8.97 6.17
C LEU A 82 6.98 -7.79 6.04
N GLY A 83 8.02 -7.98 5.27
CA GLY A 83 9.08 -7.01 5.01
C GLY A 83 9.24 -6.67 3.52
N GLY A 84 10.40 -6.12 3.18
CA GLY A 84 10.69 -5.67 1.82
C GLY A 84 9.95 -4.39 1.44
N THR A 85 9.60 -4.24 0.18
CA THR A 85 8.90 -3.07 -0.36
C THR A 85 7.60 -3.47 -1.04
N MET A 86 6.64 -2.55 -1.10
CA MET A 86 5.38 -2.76 -1.81
C MET A 86 5.09 -1.57 -2.72
N THR A 87 4.71 -1.86 -3.97
CA THR A 87 4.23 -0.87 -4.93
C THR A 87 2.74 -1.06 -5.13
N ILE A 88 1.95 -0.10 -4.66
CA ILE A 88 0.49 -0.11 -4.73
C ILE A 88 0.08 0.42 -6.11
N PRO A 89 -0.73 -0.35 -6.87
CA PRO A 89 -1.09 -0.01 -8.25
C PRO A 89 -1.77 1.35 -8.39
N GLU A 90 -1.58 1.98 -9.55
CA GLU A 90 -2.20 3.25 -9.91
C GLU A 90 -3.75 3.20 -9.86
N SER A 91 -4.33 2.02 -10.05
CA SER A 91 -5.77 1.81 -10.01
C SER A 91 -6.41 2.03 -8.64
N VAL A 92 -5.61 2.00 -7.55
CA VAL A 92 -6.12 2.09 -6.18
C VAL A 92 -6.48 3.54 -5.85
N MET A 93 -7.76 3.79 -5.62
CA MET A 93 -8.33 5.11 -5.31
C MET A 93 -8.60 5.32 -3.81
N GLU A 94 -8.49 4.28 -3.00
CA GLU A 94 -8.70 4.37 -1.57
C GLU A 94 -7.84 3.38 -0.81
N VAL A 95 -7.07 3.90 0.14
CA VAL A 95 -6.23 3.14 1.06
C VAL A 95 -6.70 3.42 2.47
N GLY A 96 -7.29 2.45 3.11
CA GLY A 96 -7.92 2.66 4.42
C GLY A 96 -7.58 1.59 5.43
N GLY A 97 -8.10 1.78 6.63
CA GLY A 97 -8.16 0.81 7.68
C GLY A 97 -6.91 -0.06 7.90
N ARG A 98 -5.88 0.47 8.53
CA ARG A 98 -4.73 -0.34 8.99
C ARG A 98 -4.08 -1.24 7.91
N CYS A 99 -4.08 -0.81 6.63
CA CYS A 99 -3.61 -1.64 5.50
C CYS A 99 -2.26 -2.32 5.73
N PHE A 100 -1.32 -1.64 6.38
CA PHE A 100 0.04 -2.13 6.62
C PHE A 100 0.42 -2.10 8.10
N PHE A 101 -0.57 -2.06 8.99
CA PHE A 101 -0.35 -2.01 10.44
C PHE A 101 0.52 -3.18 10.92
N ASN A 102 1.52 -2.85 11.75
CA ASN A 102 2.42 -3.83 12.37
C ASN A 102 3.09 -4.76 11.36
N THR A 103 3.69 -4.18 10.32
CA THR A 103 4.54 -4.87 9.34
C THR A 103 6.01 -4.45 9.50
N GLN A 104 6.91 -5.19 8.86
CA GLN A 104 8.35 -4.88 8.76
C GLN A 104 8.72 -4.28 7.40
N LEU A 105 7.75 -3.68 6.70
CA LEU A 105 8.01 -3.04 5.41
C LEU A 105 9.07 -1.94 5.53
N ILE A 106 9.98 -1.90 4.56
CA ILE A 106 11.05 -0.91 4.47
C ILE A 106 10.56 0.30 3.66
N GLY A 107 9.73 0.06 2.66
CA GLY A 107 9.21 1.10 1.78
C GLY A 107 7.86 0.76 1.17
N ILE A 108 7.06 1.79 0.94
CA ILE A 108 5.76 1.67 0.28
C ILE A 108 5.64 2.77 -0.77
N GLU A 109 5.29 2.41 -1.98
CA GLU A 109 5.08 3.32 -3.09
C GLU A 109 3.63 3.29 -3.56
N PHE A 110 2.98 4.45 -3.64
CA PHE A 110 1.61 4.63 -4.11
C PHE A 110 1.65 5.33 -5.47
N LEU A 111 1.29 4.60 -6.53
CA LEU A 111 1.34 5.10 -7.91
C LEU A 111 0.13 5.97 -8.27
N ALA A 112 -0.98 5.86 -7.53
CA ALA A 112 -2.20 6.59 -7.81
C ALA A 112 -2.01 8.11 -7.74
N GLN A 113 -2.60 8.85 -8.70
CA GLN A 113 -2.57 10.31 -8.75
C GLN A 113 -3.61 10.97 -7.84
N ASN A 114 -4.71 10.29 -7.59
CA ASN A 114 -5.79 10.76 -6.73
C ASN A 114 -6.31 9.59 -5.90
N PHE A 115 -6.13 9.63 -4.61
CA PHE A 115 -6.65 8.59 -3.72
C PHE A 115 -7.01 9.17 -2.35
N LYS A 116 -7.77 8.39 -1.59
CA LYS A 116 -8.11 8.70 -0.21
C LYS A 116 -7.22 7.89 0.73
N TRP A 117 -6.77 8.55 1.78
CA TRP A 117 -5.94 7.96 2.82
C TRP A 117 -6.72 7.79 4.12
N GLY A 118 -6.70 6.61 4.68
CA GLY A 118 -7.45 6.26 5.88
C GLY A 118 -6.63 6.20 7.16
N HIS A 119 -7.25 5.68 8.20
CA HIS A 119 -6.71 5.62 9.56
C HIS A 119 -5.71 4.47 9.75
N GLY A 120 -4.61 4.78 10.40
CA GLY A 120 -3.66 3.77 10.87
C GLY A 120 -2.97 2.95 9.77
N VAL A 121 -2.93 3.46 8.54
CA VAL A 121 -2.44 2.73 7.35
C VAL A 121 -1.05 2.14 7.60
N ILE A 122 -0.15 2.90 8.22
CA ILE A 122 1.25 2.52 8.46
C ILE A 122 1.63 2.51 9.95
N TRP A 123 0.66 2.38 10.84
CA TRP A 123 0.97 2.31 12.27
C TRP A 123 1.81 1.08 12.61
N ARG A 124 2.76 1.25 13.54
CA ARG A 124 3.70 0.21 13.98
C ARG A 124 4.59 -0.38 12.88
N CYS A 125 4.75 0.29 11.74
CA CYS A 125 5.73 -0.08 10.72
C CYS A 125 7.12 0.39 11.14
N THR A 126 7.72 -0.28 12.13
CA THR A 126 8.95 0.18 12.80
C THR A 126 10.22 0.13 11.95
N LYS A 127 10.18 -0.58 10.83
CA LYS A 127 11.31 -0.67 9.88
C LYS A 127 11.14 0.26 8.68
N LEU A 128 10.03 0.99 8.59
CA LEU A 128 9.74 1.86 7.46
C LEU A 128 10.82 2.96 7.35
N LYS A 129 11.39 3.10 6.18
CA LYS A 129 12.39 4.12 5.83
C LYS A 129 11.83 5.19 4.91
N TRP A 130 10.91 4.82 4.04
CA TRP A 130 10.32 5.74 3.09
C TRP A 130 8.89 5.34 2.67
N VAL A 131 8.13 6.36 2.33
CA VAL A 131 6.86 6.25 1.61
C VAL A 131 6.99 7.15 0.39
N LYS A 132 6.59 6.68 -0.80
CA LYS A 132 6.46 7.49 -2.01
C LYS A 132 5.00 7.66 -2.37
N MET A 133 4.58 8.86 -2.68
CA MET A 133 3.26 9.18 -3.20
C MET A 133 3.41 9.94 -4.52
N HIS A 134 2.92 9.37 -5.61
CA HIS A 134 2.99 10.00 -6.94
C HIS A 134 1.90 11.06 -7.15
N SER A 135 0.99 11.21 -6.20
CA SER A 135 -0.09 12.18 -6.27
C SER A 135 0.42 13.61 -6.20
N ILE A 136 0.11 14.42 -7.23
CA ILE A 136 0.41 15.85 -7.28
C ILE A 136 -0.44 16.61 -6.25
N GLU A 137 -1.71 16.19 -6.09
CA GLU A 137 -2.59 16.70 -5.05
C GLU A 137 -2.47 15.88 -3.77
N VAL A 138 -2.59 16.55 -2.64
CA VAL A 138 -2.56 15.87 -1.34
C VAL A 138 -3.72 14.88 -1.24
N PRO A 139 -3.46 13.62 -0.89
CA PRO A 139 -4.52 12.63 -0.73
C PRO A 139 -5.55 13.07 0.31
N GLN A 140 -6.83 12.95 -0.06
CA GLN A 140 -7.91 13.30 0.83
C GLN A 140 -8.00 12.32 2.00
N LYS A 141 -8.33 12.85 3.18
CA LYS A 141 -8.59 12.03 4.35
C LYS A 141 -9.96 11.35 4.25
N ASN A 142 -9.96 10.04 4.46
CA ASN A 142 -11.19 9.25 4.52
C ASN A 142 -11.59 8.97 5.97
N MET A 143 -11.80 10.03 6.80
CA MET A 143 -12.10 9.87 8.23
C MET A 143 -12.70 11.14 8.87
N PRO A 144 -13.42 11.01 10.00
CA PRO A 144 -13.86 12.16 10.80
C PRO A 144 -12.70 12.97 11.36
N ASN A 145 -12.96 14.24 11.64
CA ASN A 145 -12.03 15.36 11.74
C ASN A 145 -10.98 15.37 12.87
N ASN A 146 -10.83 14.36 13.71
CA ASN A 146 -10.10 14.51 14.97
C ASN A 146 -8.82 13.65 15.11
N GLN A 147 -8.35 13.00 14.05
CA GLN A 147 -7.12 12.20 14.13
C GLN A 147 -6.18 12.56 13.01
N TYR A 148 -4.92 12.86 13.35
CA TYR A 148 -3.86 13.03 12.38
C TYR A 148 -3.54 11.68 11.72
N LEU A 149 -3.26 11.69 10.42
CA LEU A 149 -2.99 10.47 9.67
C LEU A 149 -1.78 9.67 10.19
N PHE A 150 -0.84 10.36 10.83
CA PHE A 150 0.48 9.82 11.15
C PHE A 150 0.85 9.88 12.64
N ASP A 151 -0.06 10.23 13.55
CA ASP A 151 0.26 10.48 14.96
C ASP A 151 1.08 9.38 15.63
N PHE A 152 0.75 8.12 15.37
CA PHE A 152 1.45 6.99 15.95
C PHE A 152 2.60 6.45 15.07
N ALA A 153 2.63 6.82 13.81
CA ALA A 153 3.72 6.43 12.90
C ALA A 153 4.96 7.33 13.06
N ILE A 154 4.78 8.52 13.65
CA ILE A 154 5.84 9.52 13.78
C ILE A 154 6.69 9.29 15.04
N ALA A 155 6.09 8.85 16.14
CA ALA A 155 6.69 8.90 17.47
C ALA A 155 8.03 8.13 17.60
N ASN A 156 8.25 7.07 16.80
CA ASN A 156 9.42 6.20 16.93
C ASN A 156 10.12 5.88 15.62
N ASN A 157 9.85 6.62 14.54
CA ASN A 157 10.41 6.29 13.24
C ASN A 157 10.82 7.55 12.46
N THR A 158 11.93 7.46 11.72
CA THR A 158 12.53 8.54 10.93
C THR A 158 12.25 8.42 9.43
N TRP A 159 11.23 7.65 9.04
CA TRP A 159 10.88 7.49 7.63
C TRP A 159 10.56 8.83 6.94
N LYS A 160 10.81 8.91 5.66
CA LYS A 160 10.57 10.10 4.84
C LYS A 160 9.41 9.86 3.87
N LEU A 161 8.64 10.91 3.64
CA LEU A 161 7.62 10.95 2.60
C LEU A 161 8.18 11.64 1.37
N TYR A 162 8.27 10.92 0.26
CA TYR A 162 8.68 11.47 -1.02
C TYR A 162 7.46 11.75 -1.90
N VAL A 163 7.36 12.97 -2.36
CA VAL A 163 6.25 13.47 -3.20
C VAL A 163 6.80 14.13 -4.46
N PRO A 164 6.00 14.35 -5.52
CA PRO A 164 6.46 15.10 -6.70
C PRO A 164 7.10 16.42 -6.30
N ASP A 165 8.21 16.78 -6.94
CA ASP A 165 9.05 17.92 -6.54
C ASP A 165 8.26 19.23 -6.40
N GLY A 166 7.33 19.49 -7.33
CA GLY A 166 6.47 20.68 -7.27
C GLY A 166 5.35 20.62 -6.21
N SER A 167 5.21 19.52 -5.49
CA SER A 167 4.12 19.30 -4.52
C SER A 167 4.58 19.40 -3.06
N VAL A 168 5.88 19.49 -2.80
CA VAL A 168 6.45 19.47 -1.42
C VAL A 168 5.77 20.48 -0.51
N GLU A 169 5.70 21.74 -0.92
CA GLU A 169 5.11 22.80 -0.10
C GLU A 169 3.59 22.64 0.07
N LYS A 170 2.91 22.10 -0.92
CA LYS A 170 1.49 21.77 -0.82
C LYS A 170 1.23 20.70 0.25
N TYR A 171 2.04 19.66 0.30
CA TYR A 171 1.95 18.62 1.33
C TYR A 171 2.32 19.15 2.72
N ARG A 172 3.35 20.01 2.84
CA ARG A 172 3.75 20.63 4.10
C ARG A 172 2.68 21.57 4.66
N ALA A 173 1.92 22.24 3.78
CA ALA A 173 0.85 23.14 4.17
C ALA A 173 -0.46 22.42 4.54
N ASP A 174 -0.62 21.16 4.13
CA ASP A 174 -1.82 20.38 4.42
C ASP A 174 -1.88 19.97 5.89
N HIS A 175 -3.01 20.21 6.55
CA HIS A 175 -3.21 19.92 7.97
C HIS A 175 -2.90 18.46 8.36
N ASN A 176 -3.19 17.50 7.49
CA ASN A 176 -3.01 16.07 7.79
C ASN A 176 -1.55 15.61 7.61
N PHE A 177 -0.74 16.37 6.86
CA PHE A 177 0.64 16.03 6.55
C PHE A 177 1.65 16.97 7.23
N ALA A 178 1.22 18.13 7.72
CA ALA A 178 2.07 19.18 8.27
C ALA A 178 2.99 18.70 9.41
N ASN A 179 2.53 17.73 10.21
CA ASN A 179 3.31 17.17 11.31
C ASN A 179 4.53 16.33 10.85
N LEU A 180 4.61 15.97 9.58
CA LEU A 180 5.81 15.37 8.99
C LEU A 180 6.93 16.41 8.75
N GLY A 181 6.58 17.68 8.55
CA GLY A 181 7.54 18.77 8.39
C GLY A 181 8.63 18.47 7.35
N GLU A 182 9.89 18.55 7.77
CA GLU A 182 11.06 18.29 6.92
C GLU A 182 11.23 16.83 6.48
N ARG A 183 10.41 15.91 6.95
CA ARG A 183 10.37 14.54 6.44
C ARG A 183 9.71 14.44 5.06
N ILE A 184 8.93 15.45 4.66
CA ILE A 184 8.38 15.57 3.31
C ILE A 184 9.48 16.06 2.38
N ARG A 185 9.84 15.25 1.39
CA ARG A 185 10.97 15.49 0.49
C ARG A 185 10.54 15.37 -0.97
N PRO A 186 11.22 16.07 -1.89
CA PRO A 186 10.98 15.87 -3.32
C PRO A 186 11.45 14.49 -3.78
N MET A 187 10.77 13.90 -4.77
CA MET A 187 11.15 12.60 -5.33
C MET A 187 12.56 12.60 -5.92
N SER A 188 13.03 13.73 -6.45
CA SER A 188 14.40 13.86 -6.98
C SER A 188 15.49 13.61 -5.94
N GLU A 189 15.19 13.71 -4.65
CA GLU A 189 16.13 13.39 -3.57
C GLU A 189 16.10 11.93 -3.10
N PHE A 190 15.19 11.12 -3.65
CA PHE A 190 15.13 9.71 -3.27
C PHE A 190 16.38 8.97 -3.75
N LYS A 191 17.00 8.25 -2.84
CA LYS A 191 18.11 7.33 -3.11
C LYS A 191 17.80 6.00 -2.43
N GLU A 192 17.84 4.93 -3.20
CA GLU A 192 17.69 3.57 -2.68
C GLU A 192 18.81 3.20 -1.69
#